data_bd31db9b43711f9e50034c5974c80d2f
#
_entry.id   bd31db9b43711f9e50034c5974c80d2f
#
_cell.length_a   1.000
_cell.length_b   1.000
_cell.length_c   1.000
_cell.angle_alpha   90.00
_cell.angle_beta   90.00
_cell.angle_gamma   90.00
#
_symmetry.space_group_name_H-M   'P 1'
#
loop_
_entity.id
_entity.type
_entity.pdbx_description
1 polymer ?
#
loop_
_entity_poly.entity_id
_entity_poly.type
_entity_poly.pdbx_seq_one_letter_code
_entity_poly.pdbx_strand_id
1 'polypeptide(L)'
;AMFQRLVAQLNAQGHRCWVPKLRPIDGRRGIHDLACKLKQYVDEQLGPDEPFALVGFSMGCIVSRQYLQVLEGARRVPAFFAISGPHEGTLLAYLYFGKGARDMRPGSALLTHLKMTEDRLSQVALHVYWTSLDLTILPARSCDWRLAADRLNSQALLHRFMPADRKVCADIVQR
;
A
#
# COMPACT_ATOMS: atom_id res chain seq x y z
N ALA A 1 -12.12 0.82 -11.12
CA ALA A 1 -13.25 1.06 -10.22
C ALA A 1 -12.80 1.57 -8.84
N MET A 2 -11.85 0.92 -8.16
CA MET A 2 -11.48 1.19 -6.76
C MET A 2 -10.91 2.60 -6.54
N PHE A 3 -9.97 3.06 -7.37
CA PHE A 3 -9.31 4.37 -7.26
C PHE A 3 -9.93 5.47 -8.14
N GLN A 4 -11.09 5.25 -8.76
CA GLN A 4 -11.67 6.20 -9.73
C GLN A 4 -11.85 7.62 -9.19
N ARG A 5 -12.35 7.76 -7.96
CA ARG A 5 -12.52 9.07 -7.32
C ARG A 5 -11.19 9.77 -7.12
N LEU A 6 -10.21 9.09 -6.52
CA LEU A 6 -8.88 9.65 -6.25
C LEU A 6 -8.19 10.06 -7.56
N VAL A 7 -8.19 9.17 -8.55
CA VAL A 7 -7.61 9.46 -9.88
C VAL A 7 -8.27 10.66 -10.54
N ALA A 8 -9.61 10.76 -10.49
CA ALA A 8 -10.32 11.91 -11.06
C ALA A 8 -9.94 13.23 -10.39
N GLN A 9 -9.81 13.24 -9.06
CA GLN A 9 -9.42 14.43 -8.30
C GLN A 9 -7.96 14.83 -8.56
N LEU A 10 -7.03 13.87 -8.59
CA LEU A 10 -5.62 14.13 -8.89
C LEU A 10 -5.45 14.64 -10.33
N ASN A 11 -6.13 14.01 -11.30
CA ASN A 11 -6.09 14.47 -12.70
C ASN A 11 -6.65 15.90 -12.85
N ALA A 12 -7.69 16.26 -12.10
CA ALA A 12 -8.25 17.62 -12.09
C ALA A 12 -7.24 18.66 -11.57
N GLN A 13 -6.25 18.26 -10.80
CA GLN A 13 -5.13 19.10 -10.34
C GLN A 13 -3.88 19.00 -11.23
N GLY A 14 -3.96 18.33 -12.37
CA GLY A 14 -2.88 18.22 -13.33
C GLY A 14 -1.90 17.06 -13.08
N HIS A 15 -2.16 16.21 -12.08
CA HIS A 15 -1.33 15.03 -11.83
C HIS A 15 -1.66 13.90 -12.80
N ARG A 16 -0.61 13.28 -13.36
CA ARG A 16 -0.77 12.04 -14.15
C ARG A 16 -0.83 10.85 -13.21
N CYS A 17 -1.80 9.95 -13.42
CA CYS A 17 -2.01 8.78 -12.57
C CYS A 17 -1.89 7.49 -13.38
N TRP A 18 -1.17 6.51 -12.83
CA TRP A 18 -1.06 5.16 -13.36
C TRP A 18 -1.64 4.17 -12.35
N VAL A 19 -2.49 3.27 -12.83
CA VAL A 19 -3.11 2.24 -11.97
C VAL A 19 -2.76 0.86 -12.53
N PRO A 20 -1.63 0.28 -12.12
CA PRO A 20 -1.20 -1.02 -12.62
C PRO A 20 -2.17 -2.14 -12.23
N LYS A 21 -2.41 -3.06 -13.17
CA LYS A 21 -3.13 -4.32 -12.91
C LYS A 21 -2.13 -5.43 -12.65
N LEU A 22 -1.62 -5.51 -11.44
CA LEU A 22 -0.69 -6.57 -11.06
C LEU A 22 -1.41 -7.92 -11.01
N ARG A 23 -0.89 -8.89 -11.73
CA ARG A 23 -1.47 -10.24 -11.81
C ARG A 23 -0.48 -11.31 -11.32
N PRO A 24 -0.93 -12.36 -10.66
CA PRO A 24 -2.32 -12.66 -10.29
C PRO A 24 -2.80 -11.75 -9.13
N ILE A 25 -4.04 -11.25 -9.22
CA ILE A 25 -4.63 -10.30 -8.26
C ILE A 25 -4.75 -10.91 -6.85
N ASP A 26 -4.91 -12.23 -6.78
CA ASP A 26 -4.99 -12.99 -5.52
C ASP A 26 -3.63 -13.18 -4.83
N GLY A 27 -2.55 -12.70 -5.45
CA GLY A 27 -1.20 -12.79 -4.89
C GLY A 27 -0.67 -14.22 -4.72
N ARG A 28 -1.27 -15.24 -5.39
CA ARG A 28 -0.89 -16.66 -5.19
C ARG A 28 0.59 -16.96 -5.42
N ARG A 29 1.32 -16.13 -6.18
CA ARG A 29 2.77 -16.22 -6.38
C ARG A 29 3.59 -15.52 -5.31
N GLY A 30 2.95 -14.79 -4.41
CA GLY A 30 3.56 -14.08 -3.30
C GLY A 30 3.72 -12.58 -3.52
N ILE A 31 3.95 -11.88 -2.42
CA ILE A 31 4.11 -10.42 -2.40
C ILE A 31 5.35 -9.97 -3.19
N HIS A 32 6.45 -10.71 -3.09
CA HIS A 32 7.68 -10.36 -3.81
C HIS A 32 7.49 -10.40 -5.34
N ASP A 33 6.78 -11.41 -5.88
CA ASP A 33 6.46 -11.49 -7.33
C ASP A 33 5.67 -10.25 -7.78
N LEU A 34 4.68 -9.81 -6.99
CA LEU A 34 3.91 -8.61 -7.30
C LEU A 34 4.76 -7.34 -7.20
N ALA A 35 5.68 -7.25 -6.26
CA ALA A 35 6.58 -6.12 -6.12
C ALA A 35 7.57 -6.02 -7.30
N CYS A 36 8.09 -7.14 -7.80
CA CYS A 36 8.90 -7.17 -9.01
C CYS A 36 8.12 -6.67 -10.24
N LYS A 37 6.85 -7.08 -10.36
CA LYS A 37 5.97 -6.60 -11.43
C LYS A 37 5.64 -5.13 -11.32
N LEU A 38 5.46 -4.64 -10.08
CA LEU A 38 5.29 -3.20 -9.83
C LEU A 38 6.54 -2.44 -10.28
N LYS A 39 7.73 -2.91 -9.90
CA LYS A 39 8.99 -2.29 -10.32
C LYS A 39 9.11 -2.25 -11.84
N GLN A 40 8.90 -3.37 -12.52
CA GLN A 40 8.94 -3.45 -13.98
C GLN A 40 7.96 -2.45 -14.61
N TYR A 41 6.70 -2.42 -14.15
CA TYR A 41 5.70 -1.49 -14.65
C TYR A 41 6.13 -0.03 -14.48
N VAL A 42 6.65 0.33 -13.32
CA VAL A 42 7.11 1.69 -13.03
C VAL A 42 8.29 2.07 -13.95
N ASP A 43 9.26 1.19 -14.11
CA ASP A 43 10.42 1.44 -14.97
C ASP A 43 10.01 1.60 -16.45
N GLU A 44 9.03 0.83 -16.91
CA GLU A 44 8.48 0.93 -18.27
C GLU A 44 7.68 2.23 -18.51
N GLN A 45 6.93 2.71 -17.50
CA GLN A 45 6.07 3.90 -17.64
C GLN A 45 6.79 5.22 -17.38
N LEU A 46 7.73 5.25 -16.45
CA LEU A 46 8.40 6.45 -15.95
C LEU A 46 9.91 6.49 -16.23
N GLY A 47 10.47 5.38 -16.71
CA GLY A 47 11.93 5.23 -16.76
C GLY A 47 12.53 4.97 -15.36
N PRO A 48 13.87 4.87 -15.25
CA PRO A 48 14.51 4.41 -14.02
C PRO A 48 14.55 5.46 -12.89
N ASP A 49 14.56 6.75 -13.21
CA ASP A 49 14.90 7.82 -12.26
C ASP A 49 13.78 8.81 -11.95
N GLU A 50 12.67 8.79 -12.71
CA GLU A 50 11.54 9.71 -12.50
C GLU A 50 10.93 9.52 -11.12
N PRO A 51 10.86 10.57 -10.28
CA PRO A 51 10.21 10.48 -8.97
C PRO A 51 8.68 10.45 -9.11
N PHE A 52 8.02 9.72 -8.21
CA PHE A 52 6.55 9.62 -8.19
C PHE A 52 6.03 9.34 -6.78
N ALA A 53 4.81 9.78 -6.49
CA ALA A 53 4.10 9.39 -5.27
C ALA A 53 3.44 8.02 -5.44
N LEU A 54 3.52 7.19 -4.41
CA LEU A 54 2.99 5.82 -4.43
C LEU A 54 1.76 5.71 -3.52
N VAL A 55 0.68 5.14 -4.05
CA VAL A 55 -0.53 4.83 -3.28
C VAL A 55 -0.74 3.32 -3.26
N GLY A 56 -0.78 2.74 -2.08
CA GLY A 56 -1.12 1.33 -1.87
C GLY A 56 -2.49 1.16 -1.19
N PHE A 57 -3.17 0.07 -1.49
CA PHE A 57 -4.39 -0.32 -0.80
C PHE A 57 -4.34 -1.78 -0.39
N SER A 58 -4.70 -2.07 0.86
CA SER A 58 -4.78 -3.43 1.40
C SER A 58 -3.47 -4.21 1.17
N MET A 59 -3.51 -5.38 0.53
CA MET A 59 -2.33 -6.15 0.11
C MET A 59 -1.36 -5.30 -0.71
N GLY A 60 -1.86 -4.34 -1.50
CA GLY A 60 -1.05 -3.40 -2.27
C GLY A 60 -0.09 -2.57 -1.42
N CYS A 61 -0.42 -2.30 -0.14
CA CYS A 61 0.50 -1.63 0.78
C CYS A 61 1.73 -2.49 1.08
N ILE A 62 1.55 -3.80 1.24
CA ILE A 62 2.66 -4.73 1.52
C ILE A 62 3.51 -4.94 0.27
N VAL A 63 2.87 -5.02 -0.92
CA VAL A 63 3.57 -5.01 -2.22
C VAL A 63 4.40 -3.73 -2.37
N SER A 64 3.84 -2.57 -2.04
CA SER A 64 4.53 -1.27 -2.06
C SER A 64 5.71 -1.24 -1.10
N ARG A 65 5.54 -1.71 0.14
CA ARG A 65 6.65 -1.81 1.11
C ARG A 65 7.77 -2.71 0.59
N GLN A 66 7.44 -3.86 0.01
CA GLN A 66 8.42 -4.75 -0.60
C GLN A 66 9.18 -4.07 -1.74
N TYR A 67 8.49 -3.30 -2.59
CA TYR A 67 9.12 -2.48 -3.63
C TYR A 67 10.04 -1.41 -3.03
N LEU A 68 9.55 -0.64 -2.06
CA LEU A 68 10.28 0.47 -1.45
C LEU A 68 11.53 -0.02 -0.70
N GLN A 69 11.36 -1.03 0.16
CA GLN A 69 12.38 -1.45 1.13
C GLN A 69 13.37 -2.48 0.56
N VAL A 70 12.95 -3.30 -0.42
CA VAL A 70 13.75 -4.44 -0.92
C VAL A 70 14.21 -4.25 -2.37
N LEU A 71 13.39 -3.60 -3.19
CA LEU A 71 13.69 -3.36 -4.60
C LEU A 71 14.14 -1.91 -4.87
N GLU A 72 14.61 -1.23 -3.84
CA GLU A 72 15.21 0.12 -3.89
C GLU A 72 14.25 1.25 -4.33
N GLY A 73 12.94 1.00 -4.33
CA GLY A 73 11.94 1.98 -4.75
C GLY A 73 11.93 3.25 -3.90
N ALA A 74 12.40 3.19 -2.64
CA ALA A 74 12.47 4.35 -1.75
C ALA A 74 13.37 5.49 -2.30
N ARG A 75 14.29 5.21 -3.21
CA ARG A 75 15.17 6.22 -3.82
C ARG A 75 14.42 7.24 -4.69
N ARG A 76 13.26 6.85 -5.22
CA ARG A 76 12.48 7.65 -6.18
C ARG A 76 11.04 7.92 -5.75
N VAL A 77 10.65 7.44 -4.57
CA VAL A 77 9.32 7.65 -4.02
C VAL A 77 9.40 8.58 -2.82
N PRO A 78 9.18 9.90 -3.00
CA PRO A 78 9.22 10.86 -1.90
C PRO A 78 8.06 10.71 -0.92
N ALA A 79 6.91 10.18 -1.36
CA ALA A 79 5.72 10.00 -0.52
C ALA A 79 5.02 8.68 -0.79
N PHE A 80 4.63 7.99 0.27
CA PHE A 80 3.86 6.75 0.23
C PHE A 80 2.57 6.88 1.05
N PHE A 81 1.44 6.69 0.39
CA PHE A 81 0.10 6.74 0.95
C PHE A 81 -0.44 5.31 1.11
N ALA A 82 -0.48 4.81 2.33
CA ALA A 82 -0.90 3.46 2.65
C ALA A 82 -2.36 3.44 3.14
N ILE A 83 -3.26 2.87 2.35
CA ILE A 83 -4.69 2.78 2.66
C ILE A 83 -5.01 1.37 3.13
N SER A 84 -5.42 1.21 4.37
CA SER A 84 -5.83 -0.08 4.99
C SER A 84 -4.84 -1.22 4.75
N GLY A 85 -3.54 -0.95 4.88
CA GLY A 85 -2.50 -1.95 4.71
C GLY A 85 -2.31 -2.81 5.96
N PRO A 86 -2.27 -4.16 5.85
CA PRO A 86 -2.00 -5.04 6.99
C PRO A 86 -0.51 -5.06 7.34
N HIS A 87 0.02 -3.96 7.90
CA HIS A 87 1.45 -3.77 8.16
C HIS A 87 2.02 -4.75 9.18
N GLU A 88 1.19 -5.26 10.08
CA GLU A 88 1.51 -6.32 11.05
C GLU A 88 0.86 -7.68 10.69
N GLY A 89 0.27 -7.76 9.49
CA GLY A 89 -0.45 -8.95 9.00
C GLY A 89 -1.94 -8.94 9.35
N THR A 90 -2.63 -9.99 8.93
CA THR A 90 -4.04 -10.20 9.25
C THR A 90 -4.34 -11.65 9.54
N LEU A 91 -5.16 -11.90 10.57
CA LEU A 91 -5.61 -13.25 10.92
C LEU A 91 -6.46 -13.88 9.81
N LEU A 92 -7.18 -13.08 9.02
CA LEU A 92 -7.94 -13.62 7.89
C LEU A 92 -7.05 -14.27 6.82
N ALA A 93 -5.76 -13.95 6.77
CA ALA A 93 -4.82 -14.59 5.87
C ALA A 93 -4.63 -16.10 6.12
N TYR A 94 -5.08 -16.62 7.27
CA TYR A 94 -5.10 -18.07 7.54
C TYR A 94 -6.23 -18.79 6.81
N LEU A 95 -7.28 -18.07 6.41
CA LEU A 95 -8.42 -18.63 5.69
C LEU A 95 -8.17 -18.75 4.17
N TYR A 96 -7.09 -18.14 3.67
CA TYR A 96 -6.78 -18.13 2.25
C TYR A 96 -5.54 -18.97 1.94
N PHE A 97 -5.55 -19.58 0.74
CA PHE A 97 -4.44 -20.37 0.22
C PHE A 97 -3.57 -19.53 -0.71
N GLY A 98 -2.30 -19.93 -0.83
CA GLY A 98 -1.34 -19.25 -1.68
C GLY A 98 -0.23 -18.55 -0.91
N LYS A 99 0.84 -18.20 -1.63
CA LYS A 99 2.03 -17.61 -1.02
C LYS A 99 1.75 -16.20 -0.47
N GLY A 100 1.00 -15.36 -1.20
CA GLY A 100 0.65 -14.01 -0.74
C GLY A 100 -0.19 -14.00 0.53
N ALA A 101 -1.12 -14.96 0.69
CA ALA A 101 -1.84 -15.12 1.94
C ALA A 101 -0.87 -15.48 3.08
N ARG A 102 0.05 -16.42 2.87
CA ARG A 102 1.07 -16.77 3.86
C ARG A 102 1.99 -15.58 4.20
N ASP A 103 2.37 -14.80 3.19
CA ASP A 103 3.17 -13.59 3.36
C ASP A 103 2.49 -12.54 4.24
N MET A 104 1.14 -12.47 4.24
CA MET A 104 0.35 -11.54 5.05
C MET A 104 -0.07 -12.07 6.42
N ARG A 105 0.32 -13.29 6.81
CA ARG A 105 0.07 -13.79 8.16
C ARG A 105 0.90 -13.03 9.20
N PRO A 106 0.34 -12.72 10.38
CA PRO A 106 1.13 -12.11 11.45
C PRO A 106 2.39 -12.92 11.75
N GLY A 107 3.53 -12.22 11.85
CA GLY A 107 4.83 -12.86 12.11
C GLY A 107 5.43 -13.61 10.92
N SER A 108 4.89 -13.48 9.72
CA SER A 108 5.49 -14.09 8.53
C SER A 108 6.92 -13.59 8.31
N ALA A 109 7.76 -14.40 7.67
CA ALA A 109 9.14 -14.03 7.35
C ALA A 109 9.21 -12.72 6.53
N LEU A 110 8.25 -12.52 5.60
CA LEU A 110 8.18 -11.30 4.81
C LEU A 110 7.90 -10.07 5.68
N LEU A 111 6.86 -10.11 6.53
CA LEU A 111 6.51 -8.98 7.39
C LEU A 111 7.60 -8.69 8.43
N THR A 112 8.24 -9.72 8.96
CA THR A 112 9.40 -9.57 9.86
C THR A 112 10.54 -8.87 9.15
N HIS A 113 10.88 -9.28 7.93
CA HIS A 113 11.92 -8.63 7.13
C HIS A 113 11.58 -7.16 6.83
N LEU A 114 10.33 -6.87 6.44
CA LEU A 114 9.88 -5.50 6.19
C LEU A 114 9.97 -4.64 7.47
N LYS A 115 9.70 -5.20 8.64
CA LYS A 115 9.87 -4.49 9.91
C LYS A 115 11.33 -4.20 10.22
N MET A 116 12.22 -5.15 9.97
CA MET A 116 13.67 -4.99 10.20
C MET A 116 14.33 -3.98 9.25
N THR A 117 13.72 -3.66 8.13
CA THR A 117 14.26 -2.77 7.10
C THR A 117 13.49 -1.44 6.99
N GLU A 118 12.74 -1.05 8.02
CA GLU A 118 11.98 0.21 8.05
C GLU A 118 12.87 1.47 8.00
N ASP A 119 14.12 1.38 8.41
CA ASP A 119 15.14 2.42 8.30
C ASP A 119 15.34 2.89 6.83
N ARG A 120 15.14 1.99 5.87
CA ARG A 120 15.22 2.29 4.43
C ARG A 120 14.13 3.27 3.95
N LEU A 121 13.12 3.52 4.76
CA LEU A 121 12.04 4.47 4.48
C LEU A 121 12.28 5.87 5.08
N SER A 122 13.44 6.11 5.66
CA SER A 122 13.76 7.37 6.38
C SER A 122 13.59 8.65 5.52
N GLN A 123 13.69 8.53 4.19
CA GLN A 123 13.52 9.64 3.25
C GLN A 123 12.12 9.67 2.58
N VAL A 124 11.24 8.76 2.95
CA VAL A 124 9.89 8.64 2.39
C VAL A 124 8.89 9.23 3.35
N ALA A 125 8.12 10.22 2.93
CA ALA A 125 6.98 10.72 3.72
C ALA A 125 5.89 9.64 3.76
N LEU A 126 5.58 9.13 4.95
CA LEU A 126 4.63 8.05 5.15
C LEU A 126 3.30 8.60 5.66
N HIS A 127 2.23 8.32 4.90
CA HIS A 127 0.86 8.71 5.24
C HIS A 127 -0.01 7.46 5.32
N VAL A 128 -0.71 7.27 6.44
CA VAL A 128 -1.50 6.06 6.70
C VAL A 128 -2.96 6.40 6.89
N TYR A 129 -3.81 5.67 6.20
CA TYR A 129 -5.26 5.78 6.25
C TYR A 129 -5.85 4.44 6.65
N TRP A 130 -6.60 4.42 7.73
CA TRP A 130 -7.18 3.19 8.26
C TRP A 130 -8.56 3.44 8.89
N THR A 131 -9.25 2.40 9.25
CA THR A 131 -10.49 2.48 10.02
C THR A 131 -10.51 1.41 11.10
N SER A 132 -10.95 1.78 12.29
CA SER A 132 -11.15 0.85 13.40
C SER A 132 -12.27 -0.16 13.13
N LEU A 133 -13.11 0.11 12.13
CA LEU A 133 -14.23 -0.74 11.70
C LEU A 133 -13.83 -1.70 10.56
N ASP A 134 -12.54 -1.87 10.29
CA ASP A 134 -12.06 -2.80 9.26
C ASP A 134 -12.27 -4.25 9.69
N LEU A 135 -13.22 -4.93 9.03
CA LEU A 135 -13.49 -6.34 9.24
C LEU A 135 -12.71 -7.27 8.30
N THR A 136 -11.95 -6.70 7.38
CA THR A 136 -11.13 -7.45 6.42
C THR A 136 -9.69 -7.61 6.93
N ILE A 137 -9.19 -6.63 7.67
CA ILE A 137 -7.88 -6.70 8.31
C ILE A 137 -8.09 -6.88 9.82
N LEU A 138 -7.76 -8.07 10.33
CA LEU A 138 -7.95 -8.41 11.74
C LEU A 138 -6.61 -8.70 12.41
N PRO A 139 -6.28 -8.01 13.50
CA PRO A 139 -7.02 -6.88 14.08
C PRO A 139 -6.86 -5.61 13.23
N ALA A 140 -7.88 -4.74 13.20
CA ALA A 140 -7.89 -3.50 12.42
C ALA A 140 -6.70 -2.57 12.72
N ARG A 141 -6.17 -2.61 13.95
CA ARG A 141 -4.95 -1.86 14.36
C ARG A 141 -3.69 -2.25 13.56
N SER A 142 -3.69 -3.40 12.87
CA SER A 142 -2.60 -3.77 11.96
C SER A 142 -2.45 -2.76 10.79
N CYS A 143 -3.50 -2.00 10.49
CA CYS A 143 -3.47 -0.93 9.50
C CYS A 143 -2.89 0.39 10.05
N ASP A 144 -2.82 0.56 11.38
CA ASP A 144 -2.26 1.73 12.05
C ASP A 144 -0.72 1.62 12.13
N TRP A 145 -0.06 1.84 11.02
CA TRP A 145 1.39 1.70 10.93
C TRP A 145 2.10 2.81 11.68
N ARG A 146 2.66 2.47 12.84
CA ARG A 146 3.23 3.43 13.80
C ARG A 146 4.49 4.14 13.32
N LEU A 147 5.15 3.65 12.29
CA LEU A 147 6.29 4.33 11.66
C LEU A 147 5.85 5.64 10.98
N ALA A 148 4.63 5.71 10.47
CA ALA A 148 4.11 6.90 9.82
C ALA A 148 3.82 8.01 10.85
N ALA A 149 4.32 9.22 10.57
CA ALA A 149 4.00 10.40 11.38
C ALA A 149 2.54 10.83 11.20
N ASP A 150 2.04 10.74 9.97
CA ASP A 150 0.68 11.11 9.61
C ASP A 150 -0.22 9.86 9.50
N ARG A 151 -1.19 9.76 10.41
CA ARG A 151 -2.11 8.63 10.50
C ARG A 151 -3.54 9.13 10.65
N LEU A 152 -4.38 8.86 9.66
CA LEU A 152 -5.78 9.27 9.64
C LEU A 152 -6.68 8.05 9.86
N ASN A 153 -7.45 8.08 10.95
CA ASN A 153 -8.51 7.11 11.19
C ASN A 153 -9.80 7.61 10.51
N SER A 154 -10.21 6.94 9.45
CA SER A 154 -11.46 7.21 8.76
C SER A 154 -12.64 6.50 9.45
N GLN A 155 -13.84 7.03 9.26
CA GLN A 155 -15.09 6.40 9.71
C GLN A 155 -15.72 5.51 8.63
N ALA A 156 -14.98 5.17 7.56
CA ALA A 156 -15.48 4.27 6.52
C ALA A 156 -15.85 2.90 7.11
N LEU A 157 -17.08 2.48 6.88
CA LEU A 157 -17.63 1.25 7.46
C LEU A 157 -17.06 -0.03 6.84
N LEU A 158 -16.56 0.03 5.61
CA LEU A 158 -16.11 -1.15 4.88
C LEU A 158 -14.76 -0.91 4.23
N HIS A 159 -13.87 -1.86 4.42
CA HIS A 159 -12.53 -1.92 3.87
C HIS A 159 -12.45 -1.49 2.38
N ARG A 160 -13.30 -2.07 1.53
CA ARG A 160 -13.32 -1.82 0.08
C ARG A 160 -13.64 -0.38 -0.32
N PHE A 161 -14.24 0.41 0.58
CA PHE A 161 -14.60 1.81 0.30
C PHE A 161 -13.54 2.81 0.73
N MET A 162 -12.53 2.38 1.47
CA MET A 162 -11.45 3.25 1.94
C MET A 162 -10.76 4.02 0.81
N PRO A 163 -10.43 3.44 -0.38
CA PRO A 163 -9.82 4.20 -1.47
C PRO A 163 -10.74 5.23 -2.14
N ALA A 164 -12.04 5.18 -1.86
CA ALA A 164 -13.05 6.13 -2.36
C ALA A 164 -13.62 7.03 -1.25
N ASP A 165 -13.14 6.89 -0.02
CA ASP A 165 -13.56 7.72 1.12
C ASP A 165 -13.21 9.19 0.86
N ARG A 166 -14.15 10.10 1.20
CA ARG A 166 -14.00 11.53 0.91
C ARG A 166 -12.86 12.17 1.67
N LYS A 167 -12.68 11.82 2.94
CA LYS A 167 -11.63 12.38 3.79
C LYS A 167 -10.26 11.88 3.35
N VAL A 168 -10.16 10.56 3.05
CA VAL A 168 -8.93 9.95 2.55
C VAL A 168 -8.52 10.57 1.21
N CYS A 169 -9.44 10.67 0.24
CA CYS A 169 -9.14 11.28 -1.05
C CYS A 169 -8.74 12.75 -0.91
N ALA A 170 -9.46 13.54 -0.10
CA ALA A 170 -9.17 14.95 0.09
C ALA A 170 -7.79 15.17 0.71
N ASP A 171 -7.42 14.39 1.72
CA ASP A 171 -6.11 14.50 2.37
C ASP A 171 -4.96 14.13 1.41
N ILE A 172 -5.11 13.05 0.63
CA ILE A 172 -4.10 12.65 -0.37
C ILE A 172 -3.90 13.75 -1.43
N VAL A 173 -5.00 14.36 -1.89
CA VAL A 173 -4.97 15.38 -2.95
C VAL A 173 -4.37 16.71 -2.45
N GLN A 174 -4.44 16.99 -1.16
CA GLN A 174 -3.88 18.23 -0.56
C GLN A 174 -2.38 18.14 -0.25
N ARG A 175 -1.80 16.94 -0.24
CA ARG A 175 -0.38 16.69 0.07
C ARG A 175 0.47 16.60 -1.18
#